data_5e8ac29cc8eea73048ad80e375418177
#
_entry.id   5e8ac29cc8eea73048ad80e375418177
#
_cell.length_a   1.000
_cell.length_b   1.000
_cell.length_c   1.000
_cell.angle_alpha   90.00
_cell.angle_beta   90.00
_cell.angle_gamma   90.00
#
_symmetry.space_group_name_H-M   'P 1'
#
loop_
_entity.id
_entity.type
_entity.pdbx_description
1 polymer ?
#
loop_
_entity_poly.entity_id
_entity_poly.type
_entity_poly.pdbx_seq_one_letter_code
_entity_poly.pdbx_strand_id
1 'polypeptide(L)'
;VGRRFCRLLAGAVLLSAAAACEPESAGPPPPPVAESAPRAPAPEPSPPPVPAGGGTFRVAYTPPRGAGLAGWERFAHDTRFLERTAADLNGWLALPAPVTLSFSGCGEANAFYDGPTRRVVMCYELLDALGQVFADRATPEERERAILGAAGFLLYHELGHALIDVLDLPALGREEDSADQFAAYVLVDGTEDGERAALDGVVALGRLDAEFDDLAYADEHSLGVQRFYNVACWVYGRDPAAHARFLERGTLPAERAERCPAEYAALERGWDRLLEPYVRE
;
A
#
# COMPACT_ATOMS: atom_id res chain seq x y z
N VAL A 1 0.23 23.72 -32.44
CA VAL A 1 0.80 24.64 -33.42
C VAL A 1 1.99 23.98 -34.04
N GLY A 2 1.81 23.48 -35.27
CA GLY A 2 2.83 22.73 -36.00
C GLY A 2 3.94 23.63 -36.55
N ARG A 3 5.10 23.05 -36.70
CA ARG A 3 6.07 23.51 -37.68
C ARG A 3 6.75 22.30 -38.36
N ARG A 4 6.32 22.11 -39.61
CA ARG A 4 7.03 21.30 -40.61
C ARG A 4 8.29 22.05 -41.02
N PHE A 5 9.44 21.40 -41.03
CA PHE A 5 10.60 21.85 -41.81
C PHE A 5 10.80 20.92 -43.00
N CYS A 6 10.46 21.45 -44.17
CA CYS A 6 10.77 20.92 -45.45
C CYS A 6 12.10 21.58 -45.91
N ARG A 7 13.15 20.85 -46.25
CA ARG A 7 14.27 21.34 -47.02
C ARG A 7 14.45 20.46 -48.25
N LEU A 8 14.12 21.07 -49.37
CA LEU A 8 14.49 20.66 -50.73
C LEU A 8 16.01 20.82 -50.93
N LEU A 9 16.62 19.82 -51.51
CA LEU A 9 17.81 19.99 -52.36
C LEU A 9 17.70 19.03 -53.54
N ALA A 10 17.96 19.59 -54.70
CA ALA A 10 17.74 19.07 -56.04
C ALA A 10 18.87 18.11 -56.50
N GLY A 11 18.48 17.18 -57.34
CA GLY A 11 19.19 16.85 -58.56
C GLY A 11 20.25 15.76 -58.51
N ALA A 12 19.90 14.56 -58.94
CA ALA A 12 20.73 13.82 -59.95
C ALA A 12 19.90 12.64 -60.49
N VAL A 13 19.73 12.64 -61.76
CA VAL A 13 19.14 11.55 -62.60
C VAL A 13 20.13 10.40 -62.68
N LEU A 14 19.74 9.18 -62.36
CA LEU A 14 20.38 7.96 -62.83
C LEU A 14 19.36 6.79 -62.96
N LEU A 15 19.47 6.18 -64.06
CA LEU A 15 18.73 5.13 -64.73
C LEU A 15 18.20 3.97 -63.84
N SER A 16 17.04 3.55 -64.30
CA SER A 16 16.26 2.34 -64.00
C SER A 16 17.06 1.04 -63.88
N ALA A 17 16.79 0.32 -62.80
CA ALA A 17 16.76 -1.13 -62.79
C ALA A 17 15.50 -1.54 -62.06
N ALA A 18 14.51 -1.97 -62.78
CA ALA A 18 13.30 -2.61 -62.24
C ALA A 18 13.74 -3.98 -61.72
N ALA A 19 13.95 -4.09 -60.42
CA ALA A 19 13.99 -5.37 -59.74
C ALA A 19 12.53 -5.79 -59.49
N ALA A 20 12.09 -6.81 -60.26
CA ALA A 20 10.84 -7.48 -59.99
C ALA A 20 10.91 -8.13 -58.61
N CYS A 21 10.13 -7.64 -57.67
CA CYS A 21 9.84 -8.40 -56.44
C CYS A 21 8.98 -9.60 -56.79
N GLU A 22 9.60 -10.76 -56.82
CA GLU A 22 8.85 -12.03 -56.84
C GLU A 22 8.08 -12.13 -55.48
N PRO A 23 6.80 -12.51 -55.48
CA PRO A 23 6.11 -12.73 -54.21
C PRO A 23 6.73 -13.96 -53.55
N GLU A 24 7.26 -13.75 -52.37
CA GLU A 24 7.73 -14.80 -51.47
C GLU A 24 6.58 -15.79 -51.23
N SER A 25 6.78 -17.04 -51.64
CA SER A 25 5.79 -18.09 -51.49
C SER A 25 5.42 -18.28 -50.02
N ALA A 26 4.17 -18.06 -49.67
CA ALA A 26 3.66 -18.35 -48.35
C ALA A 26 3.96 -19.82 -48.01
N GLY A 27 4.75 -20.01 -46.94
CA GLY A 27 5.01 -21.34 -46.39
C GLY A 27 3.69 -22.04 -45.98
N PRO A 28 3.73 -23.36 -45.84
CA PRO A 28 2.54 -24.11 -45.48
C PRO A 28 1.97 -23.58 -44.15
N PRO A 29 0.62 -23.56 -43.99
CA PRO A 29 -0.01 -23.10 -42.76
C PRO A 29 0.48 -23.95 -41.58
N PRO A 30 0.66 -23.34 -40.38
CA PRO A 30 1.01 -24.09 -39.19
C PRO A 30 -0.02 -25.18 -38.91
N PRO A 31 0.40 -26.33 -38.36
CA PRO A 31 -0.54 -27.40 -38.02
C PRO A 31 -1.57 -26.87 -37.01
N PRO A 32 -2.82 -27.39 -37.06
CA PRO A 32 -3.84 -26.97 -36.11
C PRO A 32 -3.35 -27.21 -34.68
N VAL A 33 -3.42 -26.15 -33.87
CA VAL A 33 -3.15 -26.25 -32.44
C VAL A 33 -4.22 -27.18 -31.87
N ALA A 34 -3.81 -28.34 -31.38
CA ALA A 34 -4.72 -29.25 -30.69
C ALA A 34 -5.33 -28.48 -29.52
N GLU A 35 -6.64 -28.27 -29.56
CA GLU A 35 -7.41 -27.68 -28.49
C GLU A 35 -7.26 -28.61 -27.27
N SER A 36 -6.40 -28.24 -26.32
CA SER A 36 -6.25 -29.00 -25.09
C SER A 36 -7.57 -28.92 -24.33
N ALA A 37 -8.14 -30.10 -24.06
CA ALA A 37 -9.33 -30.20 -23.23
C ALA A 37 -9.15 -29.38 -21.93
N PRO A 38 -10.20 -28.70 -21.43
CA PRO A 38 -10.09 -27.90 -20.20
C PRO A 38 -9.59 -28.80 -19.07
N ARG A 39 -8.44 -28.45 -18.55
CA ARG A 39 -7.86 -29.14 -17.39
C ARG A 39 -8.82 -28.93 -16.22
N ALA A 40 -9.28 -30.03 -15.62
CA ALA A 40 -10.06 -29.95 -14.39
C ALA A 40 -9.31 -29.06 -13.38
N PRO A 41 -10.01 -28.17 -12.67
CA PRO A 41 -9.34 -27.36 -11.66
C PRO A 41 -8.63 -28.30 -10.66
N ALA A 42 -7.36 -28.02 -10.40
CA ALA A 42 -6.64 -28.71 -9.36
C ALA A 42 -7.40 -28.48 -8.03
N PRO A 43 -7.52 -29.48 -7.15
CA PRO A 43 -8.11 -29.24 -5.85
C PRO A 43 -7.34 -28.10 -5.19
N GLU A 44 -8.07 -27.11 -4.66
CA GLU A 44 -7.48 -26.02 -3.93
C GLU A 44 -6.64 -26.61 -2.78
N PRO A 45 -5.40 -26.16 -2.58
CA PRO A 45 -4.62 -26.60 -1.44
C PRO A 45 -5.41 -26.28 -0.17
N SER A 46 -5.65 -27.27 0.65
CA SER A 46 -6.26 -27.04 1.96
C SER A 46 -5.41 -26.01 2.71
N PRO A 47 -6.01 -24.99 3.33
CA PRO A 47 -5.26 -24.03 4.12
C PRO A 47 -4.43 -24.80 5.17
N PRO A 48 -3.20 -24.37 5.45
CA PRO A 48 -2.40 -25.01 6.48
C PRO A 48 -3.18 -24.98 7.79
N PRO A 49 -3.16 -26.08 8.58
CA PRO A 49 -3.86 -26.09 9.87
C PRO A 49 -3.32 -24.93 10.71
N VAL A 50 -4.20 -24.04 11.18
CA VAL A 50 -3.85 -22.99 12.13
C VAL A 50 -3.19 -23.69 13.32
N PRO A 51 -1.92 -23.44 13.64
CA PRO A 51 -1.25 -24.10 14.74
C PRO A 51 -2.02 -23.84 16.04
N ALA A 52 -2.33 -24.88 16.79
CA ALA A 52 -3.02 -24.79 18.08
C ALA A 52 -2.11 -24.22 19.20
N GLY A 53 -1.30 -23.22 18.90
CA GLY A 53 -0.32 -22.63 19.80
C GLY A 53 -0.27 -21.11 19.63
N GLY A 54 -1.19 -20.46 20.25
CA GLY A 54 -1.57 -19.08 20.35
C GLY A 54 -0.48 -18.02 20.28
N GLY A 55 0.02 -17.69 19.09
CA GLY A 55 0.67 -16.41 18.88
C GLY A 55 -0.33 -15.28 19.14
N THR A 56 0.15 -14.20 19.71
CA THR A 56 -0.64 -13.00 19.99
C THR A 56 0.14 -11.77 19.62
N PHE A 57 -0.57 -10.69 19.34
CA PHE A 57 0.03 -9.35 19.28
C PHE A 57 0.34 -8.89 20.70
N ARG A 58 1.58 -8.49 20.91
CA ARG A 58 2.11 -7.99 22.19
C ARG A 58 2.54 -6.57 22.03
N VAL A 59 2.59 -5.81 23.12
CA VAL A 59 3.03 -4.43 23.11
C VAL A 59 4.33 -4.28 23.87
N ALA A 60 5.24 -3.47 23.37
CA ALA A 60 6.50 -3.12 24.04
C ALA A 60 6.85 -1.66 23.80
N TYR A 61 7.49 -1.05 24.78
CA TYR A 61 8.02 0.31 24.70
C TYR A 61 9.48 0.28 25.07
N THR A 62 10.31 0.90 24.24
CA THR A 62 11.72 1.13 24.55
C THR A 62 11.90 2.64 24.67
N PRO A 63 12.30 3.16 25.84
CA PRO A 63 12.47 4.60 26.04
C PRO A 63 13.40 5.22 24.99
N PRO A 64 13.09 6.42 24.48
CA PRO A 64 13.95 7.11 23.52
C PRO A 64 15.26 7.52 24.18
N ARG A 65 16.32 7.57 23.36
CA ARG A 65 17.61 8.11 23.80
C ARG A 65 17.61 9.61 23.54
N GLY A 66 17.37 10.41 24.58
CA GLY A 66 17.41 11.86 24.50
C GLY A 66 16.14 12.56 24.97
N ALA A 67 16.29 13.75 25.55
CA ALA A 67 15.19 14.47 26.20
C ALA A 67 14.13 15.03 25.24
N GLY A 68 14.46 15.18 23.95
CA GLY A 68 13.56 15.80 22.97
C GLY A 68 12.31 14.95 22.65
N LEU A 69 12.39 13.63 22.82
CA LEU A 69 11.30 12.70 22.48
C LEU A 69 10.45 12.26 23.69
N ALA A 70 10.77 12.70 24.90
CA ALA A 70 10.01 12.33 26.10
C ALA A 70 8.54 12.77 26.07
N GLY A 71 8.20 13.81 25.29
CA GLY A 71 6.82 14.21 25.04
C GLY A 71 6.08 13.19 24.19
N TRP A 72 6.72 12.67 23.15
CA TRP A 72 6.17 11.66 22.26
C TRP A 72 6.07 10.27 22.91
N GLU A 73 7.03 9.92 23.78
CA GLU A 73 6.91 8.72 24.62
C GLU A 73 5.66 8.78 25.50
N ARG A 74 5.43 9.90 26.21
CA ARG A 74 4.20 10.08 27.00
C ARG A 74 2.95 10.02 26.12
N PHE A 75 2.95 10.72 24.98
CA PHE A 75 1.84 10.70 24.04
C PHE A 75 1.50 9.27 23.59
N ALA A 76 2.50 8.45 23.24
CA ALA A 76 2.30 7.06 22.84
C ALA A 76 1.67 6.22 23.96
N HIS A 77 2.10 6.42 25.23
CA HIS A 77 1.53 5.75 26.39
C HIS A 77 0.12 6.25 26.74
N ASP A 78 -0.09 7.55 26.77
CA ASP A 78 -1.36 8.17 27.20
C ASP A 78 -2.50 7.84 26.21
N THR A 79 -2.20 7.81 24.92
CA THR A 79 -3.17 7.42 23.90
C THR A 79 -3.50 5.93 23.89
N ARG A 80 -2.64 5.09 24.50
CA ARG A 80 -2.77 3.61 24.48
C ARG A 80 -2.98 3.06 23.06
N PHE A 81 -2.33 3.69 22.10
CA PHE A 81 -2.53 3.40 20.68
C PHE A 81 -2.20 1.94 20.34
N LEU A 82 -1.01 1.45 20.74
CA LEU A 82 -0.60 0.07 20.46
C LEU A 82 -1.43 -0.96 21.24
N GLU A 83 -1.82 -0.66 22.49
CA GLU A 83 -2.62 -1.58 23.29
C GLU A 83 -4.01 -1.79 22.71
N ARG A 84 -4.64 -0.72 22.22
CA ARG A 84 -5.94 -0.83 21.56
C ARG A 84 -5.83 -1.63 20.28
N THR A 85 -4.87 -1.28 19.41
CA THR A 85 -4.63 -2.02 18.17
C THR A 85 -4.32 -3.50 18.43
N ALA A 86 -3.45 -3.80 19.41
CA ALA A 86 -3.14 -5.19 19.78
C ALA A 86 -4.37 -5.95 20.32
N ALA A 87 -5.23 -5.28 21.08
CA ALA A 87 -6.47 -5.89 21.59
C ALA A 87 -7.44 -6.24 20.45
N ASP A 88 -7.65 -5.30 19.52
CA ASP A 88 -8.53 -5.48 18.36
C ASP A 88 -8.01 -6.60 17.46
N LEU A 89 -6.71 -6.59 17.13
CA LEU A 89 -6.06 -7.63 16.33
C LEU A 89 -6.11 -9.01 17.01
N ASN A 90 -5.92 -9.07 18.32
CA ASN A 90 -6.04 -10.32 19.08
C ASN A 90 -7.48 -10.83 19.16
N GLY A 91 -8.47 -9.95 19.08
CA GLY A 91 -9.88 -10.33 18.95
C GLY A 91 -10.21 -10.87 17.55
N TRP A 92 -9.48 -10.40 16.55
CA TRP A 92 -9.76 -10.70 15.14
C TRP A 92 -8.98 -11.90 14.62
N LEU A 93 -7.63 -11.95 14.84
CA LEU A 93 -6.75 -12.90 14.19
C LEU A 93 -6.11 -13.89 15.18
N ALA A 94 -5.98 -15.13 14.73
CA ALA A 94 -5.17 -16.16 15.38
C ALA A 94 -3.82 -16.28 14.65
N LEU A 95 -2.71 -16.06 15.37
CA LEU A 95 -1.37 -16.15 14.81
C LEU A 95 -0.68 -17.46 15.16
N PRO A 96 0.15 -18.02 14.26
CA PRO A 96 1.00 -19.17 14.56
C PRO A 96 2.17 -18.80 15.49
N ALA A 97 2.62 -17.55 15.48
CA ALA A 97 3.72 -17.03 16.28
C ALA A 97 3.41 -15.62 16.80
N PRO A 98 3.99 -15.19 17.92
CA PRO A 98 3.73 -13.84 18.45
C PRO A 98 4.38 -12.77 17.57
N VAL A 99 3.67 -11.64 17.41
CA VAL A 99 4.15 -10.41 16.80
C VAL A 99 4.17 -9.32 17.87
N THR A 100 5.26 -8.56 17.94
CA THR A 100 5.38 -7.47 18.92
C THR A 100 5.21 -6.12 18.23
N LEU A 101 4.21 -5.35 18.63
CA LEU A 101 4.04 -3.95 18.26
C LEU A 101 4.84 -3.10 19.23
N SER A 102 5.69 -2.21 18.75
CA SER A 102 6.55 -1.44 19.67
C SER A 102 6.74 0.00 19.24
N PHE A 103 6.92 0.87 20.26
CA PHE A 103 7.55 2.16 20.09
C PHE A 103 8.99 2.11 20.57
N SER A 104 9.90 2.74 19.83
CA SER A 104 11.32 2.80 20.15
C SER A 104 11.95 4.11 19.68
N GLY A 105 13.03 4.55 20.31
CA GLY A 105 13.90 5.58 19.76
C GLY A 105 14.84 4.97 18.72
N CYS A 106 14.70 5.36 17.46
CA CYS A 106 15.47 4.78 16.33
C CYS A 106 16.63 5.70 15.89
N GLY A 107 16.54 7.00 16.16
CA GLY A 107 17.46 8.01 15.65
C GLY A 107 17.07 8.59 14.30
N GLU A 108 15.97 8.11 13.72
CA GLU A 108 15.39 8.55 12.44
C GLU A 108 13.86 8.44 12.48
N ALA A 109 13.17 9.23 11.63
CA ALA A 109 11.73 9.19 11.51
C ALA A 109 11.33 8.00 10.60
N ASN A 110 11.03 6.85 11.21
CA ASN A 110 10.74 5.62 10.48
C ASN A 110 9.71 4.73 11.19
N ALA A 111 9.13 3.80 10.45
CA ALA A 111 8.46 2.60 10.93
C ALA A 111 8.97 1.42 10.10
N PHE A 112 9.06 0.23 10.67
CA PHE A 112 9.50 -0.95 9.94
C PHE A 112 9.10 -2.25 10.64
N TYR A 113 8.96 -3.31 9.86
CA TYR A 113 8.86 -4.67 10.34
C TYR A 113 10.24 -5.34 10.37
N ASP A 114 10.63 -5.87 11.52
CA ASP A 114 11.85 -6.69 11.70
C ASP A 114 11.48 -8.17 11.73
N GLY A 115 11.60 -8.84 10.58
CA GLY A 115 11.23 -10.24 10.39
C GLY A 115 11.92 -11.20 11.38
N PRO A 116 13.27 -11.14 11.57
CA PRO A 116 13.98 -12.00 12.52
C PRO A 116 13.42 -11.98 13.94
N THR A 117 12.96 -10.84 14.43
CA THR A 117 12.37 -10.71 15.77
C THR A 117 10.85 -10.67 15.78
N ARG A 118 10.20 -10.65 14.61
CA ARG A 118 8.75 -10.47 14.41
C ARG A 118 8.23 -9.27 15.18
N ARG A 119 8.88 -8.13 14.94
CA ARG A 119 8.57 -6.89 15.63
C ARG A 119 8.22 -5.79 14.62
N VAL A 120 7.06 -5.18 14.80
CA VAL A 120 6.72 -3.91 14.17
C VAL A 120 7.23 -2.79 15.07
N VAL A 121 8.07 -1.95 14.53
CA VAL A 121 8.70 -0.83 15.26
C VAL A 121 8.18 0.49 14.71
N MET A 122 7.57 1.29 15.57
CA MET A 122 7.23 2.69 15.34
C MET A 122 8.27 3.55 16.05
N CYS A 123 8.96 4.41 15.33
CA CYS A 123 9.96 5.30 15.94
C CYS A 123 9.28 6.51 16.59
N TYR A 124 9.74 6.94 17.76
CA TYR A 124 9.22 8.19 18.35
C TYR A 124 9.53 9.40 17.49
N GLU A 125 10.63 9.36 16.73
CA GLU A 125 11.01 10.36 15.75
C GLU A 125 9.97 10.48 14.63
N LEU A 126 9.30 9.39 14.27
CA LEU A 126 8.18 9.42 13.32
C LEU A 126 7.01 10.22 13.89
N LEU A 127 6.65 10.03 15.17
CA LEU A 127 5.60 10.85 15.79
C LEU A 127 5.96 12.34 15.79
N ASP A 128 7.24 12.68 16.00
CA ASP A 128 7.71 14.06 15.91
C ASP A 128 7.57 14.63 14.51
N ALA A 129 7.98 13.86 13.49
CA ALA A 129 7.83 14.24 12.09
C ALA A 129 6.34 14.41 11.70
N LEU A 130 5.47 13.49 12.10
CA LEU A 130 4.02 13.61 11.89
C LEU A 130 3.46 14.84 12.61
N GLY A 131 3.95 15.14 13.82
CA GLY A 131 3.62 16.36 14.53
C GLY A 131 3.98 17.64 13.77
N GLN A 132 5.06 17.62 12.99
CA GLN A 132 5.46 18.74 12.12
C GLN A 132 4.60 18.77 10.85
N VAL A 133 4.37 17.62 10.23
CA VAL A 133 3.51 17.47 9.03
C VAL A 133 2.11 18.06 9.26
N PHE A 134 1.52 17.84 10.44
CA PHE A 134 0.17 18.28 10.80
C PHE A 134 0.15 19.52 11.70
N ALA A 135 1.23 20.31 11.73
CA ALA A 135 1.29 21.53 12.55
C ALA A 135 0.28 22.62 12.11
N ASP A 136 -0.21 22.54 10.86
CA ASP A 136 -1.18 23.46 10.26
C ASP A 136 -2.64 23.13 10.58
N ARG A 137 -2.93 22.08 11.33
CA ARG A 137 -4.30 21.74 11.74
C ARG A 137 -4.87 22.79 12.66
N ALA A 138 -6.18 23.10 12.51
CA ALA A 138 -6.82 24.25 13.14
C ALA A 138 -6.89 24.13 14.67
N THR A 139 -7.03 22.90 15.20
CA THR A 139 -7.11 22.66 16.64
C THR A 139 -6.12 21.57 17.09
N PRO A 140 -5.74 21.56 18.39
CA PRO A 140 -4.93 20.48 18.95
C PRO A 140 -5.55 19.10 18.75
N GLU A 141 -6.86 18.98 18.88
CA GLU A 141 -7.61 17.73 18.73
C GLU A 141 -7.59 17.22 17.28
N GLU A 142 -7.71 18.13 16.30
CA GLU A 142 -7.58 17.78 14.88
C GLU A 142 -6.15 17.35 14.55
N ARG A 143 -5.16 18.02 15.15
CA ARG A 143 -3.75 17.66 14.99
C ARG A 143 -3.45 16.30 15.58
N GLU A 144 -3.89 16.03 16.82
CA GLU A 144 -3.73 14.74 17.47
C GLU A 144 -4.37 13.62 16.66
N ARG A 145 -5.61 13.83 16.18
CA ARG A 145 -6.31 12.87 15.34
C ARG A 145 -5.56 12.56 14.05
N ALA A 146 -5.02 13.59 13.38
CA ALA A 146 -4.27 13.41 12.14
C ALA A 146 -2.95 12.67 12.37
N ILE A 147 -2.25 12.95 13.48
CA ILE A 147 -1.04 12.23 13.88
C ILE A 147 -1.36 10.75 14.14
N LEU A 148 -2.41 10.46 14.92
CA LEU A 148 -2.81 9.09 15.23
C LEU A 148 -3.34 8.36 13.99
N GLY A 149 -4.05 9.06 13.10
CA GLY A 149 -4.52 8.49 11.83
C GLY A 149 -3.35 8.08 10.94
N ALA A 150 -2.40 8.98 10.73
CA ALA A 150 -1.21 8.69 9.93
C ALA A 150 -0.33 7.60 10.57
N ALA A 151 -0.13 7.65 11.89
CA ALA A 151 0.57 6.59 12.60
C ALA A 151 -0.16 5.24 12.48
N GLY A 152 -1.50 5.26 12.46
CA GLY A 152 -2.33 4.07 12.24
C GLY A 152 -2.12 3.47 10.86
N PHE A 153 -2.14 4.28 9.81
CA PHE A 153 -1.87 3.80 8.46
C PHE A 153 -0.49 3.15 8.37
N LEU A 154 0.54 3.81 8.88
CA LEU A 154 1.91 3.29 8.87
C LEU A 154 2.04 2.02 9.72
N LEU A 155 1.41 1.95 10.88
CA LEU A 155 1.39 0.74 11.70
C LEU A 155 0.73 -0.44 10.97
N TYR A 156 -0.41 -0.21 10.30
CA TYR A 156 -1.07 -1.26 9.53
C TYR A 156 -0.30 -1.65 8.26
N HIS A 157 0.43 -0.72 7.65
CA HIS A 157 1.36 -1.03 6.58
C HIS A 157 2.44 -2.02 7.06
N GLU A 158 3.13 -1.72 8.16
CA GLU A 158 4.12 -2.63 8.76
C GLU A 158 3.52 -3.95 9.25
N LEU A 159 2.27 -3.92 9.70
CA LEU A 159 1.52 -5.14 10.00
C LEU A 159 1.20 -5.96 8.77
N GLY A 160 1.03 -5.34 7.60
CA GLY A 160 0.92 -6.02 6.32
C GLY A 160 2.13 -6.93 6.07
N HIS A 161 3.35 -6.41 6.21
CA HIS A 161 4.59 -7.17 6.12
C HIS A 161 4.64 -8.29 7.17
N ALA A 162 4.30 -7.97 8.42
CA ALA A 162 4.31 -8.95 9.51
C ALA A 162 3.34 -10.11 9.26
N LEU A 163 2.16 -9.85 8.70
CA LEU A 163 1.20 -10.91 8.38
C LEU A 163 1.61 -11.72 7.15
N ILE A 164 2.17 -11.08 6.12
CA ILE A 164 2.73 -11.78 4.95
C ILE A 164 3.79 -12.77 5.40
N ASP A 165 4.74 -12.36 6.24
CA ASP A 165 5.81 -13.21 6.77
C ASP A 165 5.28 -14.30 7.71
N VAL A 166 4.53 -13.93 8.75
CA VAL A 166 4.13 -14.86 9.84
C VAL A 166 3.09 -15.87 9.39
N LEU A 167 2.23 -15.51 8.44
CA LEU A 167 1.18 -16.37 7.89
C LEU A 167 1.58 -17.02 6.56
N ASP A 168 2.79 -16.77 6.04
CA ASP A 168 3.30 -17.26 4.75
C ASP A 168 2.33 -16.93 3.60
N LEU A 169 1.86 -15.67 3.55
CA LEU A 169 0.88 -15.24 2.55
C LEU A 169 1.57 -14.94 1.21
N PRO A 170 0.96 -15.31 0.08
CA PRO A 170 1.53 -15.01 -1.23
C PRO A 170 1.38 -13.52 -1.58
N ALA A 171 2.48 -12.81 -1.74
CA ALA A 171 2.51 -11.48 -2.35
C ALA A 171 2.84 -11.60 -3.85
N LEU A 172 1.87 -11.26 -4.74
CA LEU A 172 2.02 -11.37 -6.20
C LEU A 172 2.38 -10.02 -6.83
N GLY A 173 3.45 -9.42 -6.42
CA GLY A 173 3.87 -8.11 -6.91
C GLY A 173 4.85 -7.49 -5.95
N ARG A 174 4.83 -6.17 -5.86
CA ARG A 174 5.58 -5.50 -4.80
C ARG A 174 4.89 -5.77 -3.47
N GLU A 175 5.63 -6.25 -2.50
CA GLU A 175 5.12 -6.48 -1.15
C GLU A 175 4.66 -5.18 -0.50
N GLU A 176 5.34 -4.07 -0.79
CA GLU A 176 4.99 -2.72 -0.39
C GLU A 176 3.57 -2.29 -0.82
N ASP A 177 3.19 -2.61 -2.06
CA ASP A 177 1.82 -2.34 -2.54
C ASP A 177 0.80 -3.22 -1.80
N SER A 178 1.17 -4.44 -1.41
CA SER A 178 0.32 -5.32 -0.60
C SER A 178 0.19 -4.82 0.84
N ALA A 179 1.25 -4.29 1.42
CA ALA A 179 1.24 -3.68 2.75
C ALA A 179 0.34 -2.42 2.78
N ASP A 180 0.42 -1.55 1.76
CA ASP A 180 -0.52 -0.42 1.60
C ASP A 180 -1.97 -0.88 1.46
N GLN A 181 -2.21 -1.96 0.70
CA GLN A 181 -3.54 -2.56 0.57
C GLN A 181 -4.06 -3.09 1.90
N PHE A 182 -3.20 -3.72 2.72
CA PHE A 182 -3.61 -4.18 4.05
C PHE A 182 -3.98 -3.00 4.96
N ALA A 183 -3.17 -1.93 4.99
CA ALA A 183 -3.52 -0.73 5.74
C ALA A 183 -4.87 -0.14 5.30
N ALA A 184 -5.11 -0.07 3.98
CA ALA A 184 -6.39 0.39 3.46
C ALA A 184 -7.54 -0.59 3.75
N TYR A 185 -7.31 -1.91 3.68
CA TYR A 185 -8.30 -2.94 4.01
C TYR A 185 -8.83 -2.79 5.44
N VAL A 186 -7.94 -2.49 6.39
CA VAL A 186 -8.34 -2.31 7.79
C VAL A 186 -9.00 -0.95 8.03
N LEU A 187 -8.46 0.12 7.45
CA LEU A 187 -8.89 1.49 7.76
C LEU A 187 -10.09 1.96 6.94
N VAL A 188 -10.24 1.51 5.69
CA VAL A 188 -11.38 1.86 4.85
C VAL A 188 -12.57 0.94 5.19
N ASP A 189 -13.00 1.01 6.45
CA ASP A 189 -14.02 0.15 7.06
C ASP A 189 -15.46 0.71 6.93
N GLY A 190 -15.61 1.91 6.34
CA GLY A 190 -16.87 2.64 6.20
C GLY A 190 -17.14 3.59 7.36
N THR A 191 -16.20 3.75 8.28
CA THR A 191 -16.26 4.81 9.28
C THR A 191 -15.52 6.05 8.78
N GLU A 192 -16.03 7.23 9.14
CA GLU A 192 -15.36 8.50 8.77
C GLU A 192 -13.95 8.61 9.37
N ASP A 193 -13.75 8.06 10.57
CA ASP A 193 -12.46 8.11 11.25
C ASP A 193 -11.44 7.17 10.60
N GLY A 194 -11.82 5.96 10.21
CA GLY A 194 -10.95 5.01 9.52
C GLY A 194 -10.52 5.53 8.14
N GLU A 195 -11.48 5.98 7.34
CA GLU A 195 -11.20 6.56 6.01
C GLU A 195 -10.32 7.81 6.09
N ARG A 196 -10.54 8.65 7.11
CA ARG A 196 -9.70 9.82 7.36
C ARG A 196 -8.28 9.39 7.76
N ALA A 197 -8.14 8.38 8.61
CA ALA A 197 -6.83 7.85 9.00
C ALA A 197 -6.03 7.35 7.80
N ALA A 198 -6.67 6.62 6.87
CA ALA A 198 -6.04 6.20 5.62
C ALA A 198 -5.54 7.39 4.79
N LEU A 199 -6.37 8.44 4.67
CA LEU A 199 -5.98 9.65 3.92
C LEU A 199 -4.89 10.47 4.63
N ASP A 200 -4.94 10.61 5.96
CA ASP A 200 -3.89 11.30 6.72
C ASP A 200 -2.55 10.55 6.57
N GLY A 201 -2.57 9.21 6.51
CA GLY A 201 -1.38 8.39 6.26
C GLY A 201 -0.69 8.73 4.95
N VAL A 202 -1.42 8.69 3.84
CA VAL A 202 -0.82 8.96 2.51
C VAL A 202 -0.50 10.43 2.30
N VAL A 203 -1.20 11.35 2.97
CA VAL A 203 -0.82 12.77 3.00
C VAL A 203 0.51 12.94 3.73
N ALA A 204 0.70 12.24 4.86
CA ALA A 204 1.97 12.28 5.60
C ALA A 204 3.11 11.74 4.75
N LEU A 205 2.96 10.57 4.12
CA LEU A 205 3.96 10.01 3.22
C LEU A 205 4.33 10.98 2.10
N GLY A 206 3.34 11.55 1.40
CA GLY A 206 3.63 12.50 0.33
C GLY A 206 4.32 13.79 0.80
N ARG A 207 4.21 14.17 2.08
CA ARG A 207 4.92 15.33 2.66
C ARG A 207 6.31 14.96 3.19
N LEU A 208 6.50 13.73 3.65
CA LEU A 208 7.79 13.23 4.13
C LEU A 208 8.72 12.86 2.96
N ASP A 209 8.16 12.33 1.86
CA ASP A 209 8.91 11.95 0.64
C ASP A 209 9.14 13.13 -0.32
N ALA A 210 9.06 14.37 0.14
CA ALA A 210 9.04 15.56 -0.73
C ALA A 210 10.36 15.82 -1.49
N GLU A 211 11.45 15.13 -1.20
CA GLU A 211 12.70 15.21 -1.94
C GLU A 211 12.76 14.10 -3.02
N PHE A 212 12.37 14.46 -4.23
CA PHE A 212 12.39 13.58 -5.39
C PHE A 212 13.80 13.55 -5.99
N ASP A 213 14.47 12.40 -5.93
CA ASP A 213 15.66 12.13 -6.70
C ASP A 213 15.47 10.95 -7.66
N ASP A 214 16.43 10.72 -8.57
CA ASP A 214 16.37 9.62 -9.55
C ASP A 214 16.38 8.24 -8.87
N LEU A 215 16.81 8.13 -7.60
CA LEU A 215 16.85 6.90 -6.82
C LEU A 215 15.44 6.46 -6.37
N ALA A 216 14.49 7.40 -6.26
CA ALA A 216 13.10 7.09 -5.91
C ALA A 216 12.43 6.11 -6.89
N TYR A 217 12.88 6.05 -8.15
CA TYR A 217 12.38 5.07 -9.13
C TYR A 217 12.91 3.65 -8.91
N ALA A 218 14.03 3.51 -8.21
CA ALA A 218 14.66 2.22 -7.91
C ALA A 218 14.24 1.70 -6.51
N ASP A 219 13.52 2.50 -5.75
CA ASP A 219 13.03 2.16 -4.42
C ASP A 219 11.98 1.03 -4.49
N GLU A 220 11.90 0.25 -3.45
CA GLU A 220 10.89 -0.80 -3.29
C GLU A 220 9.49 -0.23 -3.10
N HIS A 221 9.36 0.97 -2.51
CA HIS A 221 8.10 1.67 -2.37
C HIS A 221 7.65 2.32 -3.69
N SER A 222 6.35 2.39 -3.88
CA SER A 222 5.74 3.25 -4.90
C SER A 222 5.91 4.72 -4.49
N LEU A 223 5.99 5.62 -5.48
CA LEU A 223 6.10 7.06 -5.21
C LEU A 223 4.96 7.54 -4.32
N GLY A 224 5.22 8.43 -3.37
CA GLY A 224 4.24 8.97 -2.44
C GLY A 224 2.96 9.47 -3.12
N VAL A 225 3.10 10.11 -4.31
CA VAL A 225 1.95 10.52 -5.14
C VAL A 225 1.15 9.32 -5.67
N GLN A 226 1.80 8.22 -6.05
CA GLN A 226 1.10 7.02 -6.51
C GLN A 226 0.35 6.36 -5.36
N ARG A 227 0.99 6.24 -4.18
CA ARG A 227 0.36 5.74 -2.95
C ARG A 227 -0.86 6.57 -2.58
N PHE A 228 -0.75 7.91 -2.66
CA PHE A 228 -1.88 8.82 -2.44
C PHE A 228 -3.07 8.52 -3.37
N TYR A 229 -2.84 8.42 -4.69
CA TYR A 229 -3.92 8.13 -5.63
C TYR A 229 -4.51 6.74 -5.45
N ASN A 230 -3.73 5.74 -5.06
CA ASN A 230 -4.22 4.39 -4.79
C ASN A 230 -5.15 4.39 -3.57
N VAL A 231 -4.73 4.95 -2.44
CA VAL A 231 -5.57 5.00 -1.23
C VAL A 231 -6.79 5.88 -1.42
N ALA A 232 -6.65 7.07 -2.05
CA ALA A 232 -7.80 7.91 -2.39
C ALA A 232 -8.81 7.19 -3.28
N CYS A 233 -8.34 6.35 -4.20
CA CYS A 233 -9.17 5.50 -5.05
C CYS A 233 -9.90 4.42 -4.24
N TRP A 234 -9.26 3.78 -3.28
CA TRP A 234 -9.90 2.77 -2.44
C TRP A 234 -10.95 3.38 -1.51
N VAL A 235 -10.66 4.53 -0.90
CA VAL A 235 -11.65 5.30 -0.11
C VAL A 235 -12.86 5.68 -0.97
N TYR A 236 -12.61 6.27 -2.15
CA TYR A 236 -13.68 6.59 -3.09
C TYR A 236 -14.44 5.34 -3.56
N GLY A 237 -13.71 4.28 -3.86
CA GLY A 237 -14.25 3.04 -4.41
C GLY A 237 -15.21 2.32 -3.48
N ARG A 238 -14.99 2.43 -2.18
CA ARG A 238 -15.90 1.88 -1.17
C ARG A 238 -17.28 2.55 -1.20
N ASP A 239 -17.32 3.87 -1.19
CA ASP A 239 -18.57 4.65 -1.28
C ASP A 239 -18.39 5.90 -2.17
N PRO A 240 -18.60 5.77 -3.49
CA PRO A 240 -18.48 6.91 -4.40
C PRO A 240 -19.43 8.07 -4.07
N ALA A 241 -20.59 7.79 -3.48
CA ALA A 241 -21.58 8.82 -3.17
C ALA A 241 -21.13 9.67 -1.97
N ALA A 242 -20.61 9.05 -0.92
CA ALA A 242 -20.07 9.75 0.25
C ALA A 242 -18.83 10.61 -0.12
N HIS A 243 -18.06 10.15 -1.12
CA HIS A 243 -16.80 10.80 -1.54
C HIS A 243 -16.88 11.57 -2.88
N ALA A 244 -18.07 11.92 -3.35
CA ALA A 244 -18.27 12.68 -4.59
C ALA A 244 -17.41 13.96 -4.66
N ARG A 245 -17.12 14.56 -3.52
CA ARG A 245 -16.23 15.74 -3.39
C ARG A 245 -14.80 15.51 -3.90
N PHE A 246 -14.34 14.26 -4.00
CA PHE A 246 -13.00 13.97 -4.54
C PHE A 246 -12.92 14.36 -6.02
N LEU A 247 -13.99 14.12 -6.77
CA LEU A 247 -14.11 14.53 -8.18
C LEU A 247 -14.31 16.04 -8.30
N GLU A 248 -15.21 16.61 -7.50
CA GLU A 248 -15.53 18.03 -7.51
C GLU A 248 -14.31 18.92 -7.23
N ARG A 249 -13.42 18.47 -6.35
CA ARG A 249 -12.19 19.18 -5.97
C ARG A 249 -10.98 18.80 -6.81
N GLY A 250 -11.11 17.85 -7.72
CA GLY A 250 -9.99 17.33 -8.52
C GLY A 250 -8.97 16.52 -7.71
N THR A 251 -9.35 16.05 -6.51
CA THR A 251 -8.50 15.17 -5.70
C THR A 251 -8.27 13.83 -6.41
N LEU A 252 -9.28 13.32 -7.10
CA LEU A 252 -9.21 12.10 -7.91
C LEU A 252 -9.65 12.43 -9.34
N PRO A 253 -8.83 12.12 -10.39
CA PRO A 253 -9.24 12.27 -11.77
C PRO A 253 -10.45 11.39 -12.10
N ALA A 254 -11.41 11.91 -12.88
CA ALA A 254 -12.64 11.18 -13.21
C ALA A 254 -12.36 9.81 -13.87
N GLU A 255 -11.43 9.77 -14.82
CA GLU A 255 -11.03 8.53 -15.50
C GLU A 255 -10.44 7.48 -14.51
N ARG A 256 -9.76 7.95 -13.45
CA ARG A 256 -9.24 7.07 -12.39
C ARG A 256 -10.38 6.54 -11.53
N ALA A 257 -11.34 7.41 -11.19
CA ALA A 257 -12.46 7.12 -10.31
C ALA A 257 -13.38 6.01 -10.85
N GLU A 258 -13.55 5.91 -12.18
CA GLU A 258 -14.39 4.89 -12.81
C GLU A 258 -13.99 3.44 -12.42
N ARG A 259 -12.71 3.20 -12.13
CA ARG A 259 -12.19 1.87 -11.79
C ARG A 259 -12.14 1.60 -10.29
N CYS A 260 -12.19 2.64 -9.48
CA CYS A 260 -12.00 2.53 -8.03
C CYS A 260 -12.95 1.57 -7.31
N PRO A 261 -14.26 1.51 -7.64
CA PRO A 261 -15.15 0.52 -7.00
C PRO A 261 -14.75 -0.92 -7.26
N ALA A 262 -14.31 -1.23 -8.48
CA ALA A 262 -13.87 -2.58 -8.83
C ALA A 262 -12.52 -2.93 -8.16
N GLU A 263 -11.62 -1.95 -8.06
CA GLU A 263 -10.31 -2.10 -7.40
C GLU A 263 -10.48 -2.31 -5.89
N TYR A 264 -11.31 -1.50 -5.22
CA TYR A 264 -11.59 -1.69 -3.80
C TYR A 264 -12.23 -3.05 -3.52
N ALA A 265 -13.25 -3.42 -4.28
CA ALA A 265 -13.87 -4.73 -4.14
C ALA A 265 -12.92 -5.91 -4.42
N ALA A 266 -11.91 -5.73 -5.26
CA ALA A 266 -10.89 -6.76 -5.49
C ALA A 266 -9.91 -6.85 -4.32
N LEU A 267 -9.49 -5.71 -3.75
CA LEU A 267 -8.66 -5.62 -2.57
C LEU A 267 -9.34 -6.30 -1.37
N GLU A 268 -10.58 -5.92 -1.07
CA GLU A 268 -11.37 -6.47 0.03
C GLU A 268 -11.49 -8.00 -0.07
N ARG A 269 -11.97 -8.51 -1.22
CA ARG A 269 -12.05 -9.96 -1.44
C ARG A 269 -10.72 -10.68 -1.39
N GLY A 270 -9.64 -10.00 -1.79
CA GLY A 270 -8.28 -10.57 -1.73
C GLY A 270 -7.87 -10.82 -0.30
N TRP A 271 -7.92 -9.78 0.54
CA TRP A 271 -7.55 -9.86 1.94
C TRP A 271 -8.50 -10.74 2.75
N ASP A 272 -9.82 -10.70 2.49
CA ASP A 272 -10.79 -11.62 3.11
C ASP A 272 -10.36 -13.08 2.93
N ARG A 273 -10.04 -13.48 1.69
CA ARG A 273 -9.63 -14.86 1.40
C ARG A 273 -8.30 -15.25 2.02
N LEU A 274 -7.34 -14.31 2.04
CA LEU A 274 -6.02 -14.58 2.62
C LEU A 274 -6.10 -14.75 4.14
N LEU A 275 -6.98 -13.98 4.79
CA LEU A 275 -7.10 -13.97 6.24
C LEU A 275 -8.16 -14.94 6.79
N GLU A 276 -9.15 -15.37 5.97
CA GLU A 276 -10.23 -16.28 6.38
C GLU A 276 -9.76 -17.47 7.26
N PRO A 277 -8.64 -18.16 6.95
CA PRO A 277 -8.18 -19.28 7.78
C PRO A 277 -7.71 -18.88 9.17
N TYR A 278 -7.44 -17.60 9.40
CA TYR A 278 -6.84 -17.07 10.61
C TYR A 278 -7.80 -16.20 11.43
N VAL A 279 -9.01 -15.92 10.91
CA VAL A 279 -10.04 -15.17 11.64
C VAL A 279 -10.58 -16.01 12.79
N ARG A 280 -10.67 -15.40 13.96
CA ARG A 280 -11.26 -16.03 15.15
C ARG A 280 -12.79 -16.10 15.03
N GLU A 281 -13.36 -17.23 15.47
CA GLU A 281 -14.81 -17.43 15.59
C GLU A 281 -15.41 -16.62 16.75
#